data_fe1448d05b32bdd0b560c312a2c82c64
#
_entry.id   fe1448d05b32bdd0b560c312a2c82c64
#
_cell.length_a   1.000
_cell.length_b   1.000
_cell.length_c   1.000
_cell.angle_alpha   90.00
_cell.angle_beta   90.00
_cell.angle_gamma   90.00
#
_symmetry.space_group_name_H-M   'P 1'
#
loop_
_entity.id
_entity.type
_entity.pdbx_description
1 polymer ?
#
loop_
_entity_poly.entity_id
_entity_poly.type
_entity_poly.pdbx_seq_one_letter_code
_entity_poly.pdbx_strand_id
1 'polypeptide(L)'
;MIPHRFARPGLILLLITLLTACGGCSSSPAASPVADNSSGGATTPSAGPDFTEVDASFQSFIDSSEVFDGISYVLVDATSILHQGVFGDHTAETVVMLASTSKVPTVMTMMALQDDPNVNFSISEPVRTYLPYDGAYADRTVEQLVSNTSGIPGLRLLAQYGSPTGPTLEDFNHLCQFSSQAFVDFEICGQTLVQNELPSSQPAGSVFDYGGSQWQIAGVTASIAANATWNQLVDKYLGTPCELEVFTFGNPWENPQAFTGSPDSLAGISNPNIEGGAITNLADYAKLLQVHLNGGFCGDTRVLSEEAIASMQVDRGGVVATNPKAYGMGWWISTDNPGVLTDPGAFGAVSFIDVNRGIGGYMAIDDYSDRDPGAPPEFFIGQAIPAIQAAFDAAQ
;
A
#
# COMPACT_ATOMS: atom_id res chain seq x y z
N MET A 1 -13.70 42.06 -21.69
CA MET A 1 -14.90 42.88 -21.54
C MET A 1 -16.06 42.00 -21.12
N ILE A 2 -16.63 42.39 -19.98
CA ILE A 2 -17.92 41.98 -19.39
C ILE A 2 -17.97 40.59 -18.73
N PRO A 3 -18.19 40.55 -17.41
CA PRO A 3 -18.44 39.36 -16.61
C PRO A 3 -19.93 39.11 -16.42
N HIS A 4 -20.37 37.87 -16.37
CA HIS A 4 -21.70 37.53 -15.87
C HIS A 4 -21.62 36.72 -14.58
N ARG A 5 -21.98 37.40 -13.47
CA ARG A 5 -22.41 36.77 -12.21
C ARG A 5 -23.82 36.22 -12.42
N PHE A 6 -24.09 35.03 -11.92
CA PHE A 6 -25.44 34.63 -11.53
C PHE A 6 -25.49 34.04 -10.14
N ALA A 7 -26.57 34.38 -9.47
CA ALA A 7 -26.85 34.38 -8.08
C ALA A 7 -27.26 33.00 -7.52
N ARG A 8 -27.06 32.83 -6.20
CA ARG A 8 -27.69 31.81 -5.35
C ARG A 8 -29.16 32.14 -5.11
N PRO A 9 -29.99 31.13 -4.90
CA PRO A 9 -30.89 31.10 -3.75
C PRO A 9 -30.84 29.71 -3.09
N GLY A 10 -31.06 29.46 -1.82
CA GLY A 10 -31.88 30.07 -0.81
C GLY A 10 -32.22 28.94 0.16
N LEU A 11 -31.95 29.19 1.38
CA LEU A 11 -32.18 28.46 2.60
C LEU A 11 -33.62 27.93 2.77
N ILE A 12 -33.82 26.66 3.17
CA ILE A 12 -35.03 26.23 3.88
C ILE A 12 -34.61 25.46 5.13
N LEU A 13 -34.91 26.11 6.23
CA LEU A 13 -34.84 25.65 7.62
C LEU A 13 -36.11 24.87 7.94
N LEU A 14 -36.04 23.66 8.47
CA LEU A 14 -37.18 23.02 9.11
C LEU A 14 -36.80 22.55 10.52
N LEU A 15 -37.26 23.30 11.50
CA LEU A 15 -37.31 22.94 12.92
C LEU A 15 -38.45 21.92 13.14
N ILE A 16 -38.20 20.86 13.90
CA ILE A 16 -39.23 20.17 14.67
C ILE A 16 -38.72 19.90 16.10
N THR A 17 -39.51 20.33 17.02
CA THR A 17 -39.33 20.43 18.47
C THR A 17 -39.67 19.15 19.23
N LEU A 18 -38.93 18.95 20.32
CA LEU A 18 -39.20 18.35 21.63
C LEU A 18 -40.38 17.39 21.85
N LEU A 19 -40.12 16.32 22.60
CA LEU A 19 -40.93 15.94 23.76
C LEU A 19 -40.09 15.17 24.80
N THR A 20 -40.08 15.72 26.00
CA THR A 20 -39.55 15.24 27.29
C THR A 20 -40.44 14.15 27.90
N ALA A 21 -39.84 13.16 28.58
CA ALA A 21 -40.50 12.46 29.67
C ALA A 21 -39.48 12.05 30.74
N CYS A 22 -39.73 12.52 31.93
CA CYS A 22 -39.10 12.17 33.20
C CYS A 22 -39.56 10.80 33.72
N GLY A 23 -38.75 10.16 34.57
CA GLY A 23 -39.24 9.26 35.57
C GLY A 23 -38.28 8.23 36.13
N GLY A 24 -37.89 8.35 37.38
CA GLY A 24 -37.62 7.21 38.24
C GLY A 24 -36.26 7.20 38.97
N CYS A 25 -36.18 7.93 40.10
CA CYS A 25 -35.17 7.68 41.15
C CYS A 25 -35.54 6.43 41.93
N SER A 26 -34.59 5.53 42.19
CA SER A 26 -34.63 4.62 43.32
C SER A 26 -33.26 4.48 43.96
N SER A 27 -33.21 4.88 45.21
CA SER A 27 -32.11 4.79 46.17
C SER A 27 -31.94 3.38 46.68
N SER A 28 -30.71 2.89 46.82
CA SER A 28 -30.33 1.73 47.60
C SER A 28 -29.10 1.99 48.44
N PRO A 29 -28.96 1.36 49.63
CA PRO A 29 -28.16 1.89 50.71
C PRO A 29 -26.70 1.50 50.68
N ALA A 30 -25.90 2.32 51.36
CA ALA A 30 -24.45 2.18 51.54
C ALA A 30 -24.08 0.95 52.37
N ALA A 31 -23.12 0.16 51.88
CA ALA A 31 -22.42 -0.83 52.68
C ALA A 31 -21.07 -0.23 53.12
N SER A 32 -20.77 -0.39 54.40
CA SER A 32 -19.52 0.07 55.04
C SER A 32 -18.29 -0.68 54.56
N PRO A 33 -17.09 -0.07 54.55
CA PRO A 33 -15.88 -0.69 54.03
C PRO A 33 -15.27 -1.66 55.02
N VAL A 34 -14.96 -2.85 54.54
CA VAL A 34 -14.05 -3.79 55.20
C VAL A 34 -12.63 -3.39 54.76
N ALA A 35 -11.80 -3.05 55.72
CA ALA A 35 -10.36 -2.82 55.48
C ALA A 35 -9.67 -4.17 55.20
N ASP A 36 -9.23 -4.35 53.96
CA ASP A 36 -8.32 -5.41 53.62
C ASP A 36 -6.90 -4.82 53.41
N ASN A 37 -6.02 -5.25 54.31
CA ASN A 37 -4.62 -4.84 54.38
C ASN A 37 -3.79 -5.83 53.58
N SER A 38 -3.81 -5.67 52.24
CA SER A 38 -2.85 -6.35 51.36
C SER A 38 -1.93 -5.31 50.71
N SER A 39 -0.69 -5.26 51.20
CA SER A 39 0.41 -4.51 50.57
C SER A 39 0.80 -5.22 49.25
N GLY A 40 0.00 -5.03 48.22
CA GLY A 40 0.37 -5.30 46.85
C GLY A 40 1.02 -4.05 46.27
N GLY A 41 2.29 -4.14 45.89
CA GLY A 41 2.98 -3.09 45.18
C GLY A 41 2.18 -2.74 43.93
N ALA A 42 1.65 -1.51 43.87
CA ALA A 42 1.06 -0.97 42.69
C ALA A 42 2.18 -0.82 41.63
N THR A 43 2.25 -1.76 40.71
CA THR A 43 2.96 -1.51 39.46
C THR A 43 2.20 -0.38 38.78
N THR A 44 2.81 0.80 38.71
CA THR A 44 2.35 1.88 37.84
C THR A 44 2.21 1.28 36.44
N PRO A 45 1.08 1.46 35.73
CA PRO A 45 1.02 1.06 34.34
C PRO A 45 2.20 1.71 33.63
N SER A 46 3.00 0.95 32.90
CA SER A 46 4.03 1.50 32.03
C SER A 46 3.34 2.51 31.12
N ALA A 47 3.83 3.74 31.12
CA ALA A 47 3.40 4.71 30.11
C ALA A 47 3.76 4.09 28.73
N GLY A 48 2.82 4.12 27.78
CA GLY A 48 3.09 3.65 26.42
C GLY A 48 4.27 4.40 25.78
N PRO A 49 4.72 4.00 24.58
CA PRO A 49 5.81 4.67 23.89
C PRO A 49 5.56 6.19 23.73
N ASP A 50 6.60 6.98 23.94
CA ASP A 50 6.55 8.43 23.74
C ASP A 50 7.11 8.77 22.33
N PHE A 51 6.23 9.22 21.44
CA PHE A 51 6.57 9.56 20.06
C PHE A 51 6.80 11.06 19.83
N THR A 52 6.97 11.87 20.90
CA THR A 52 7.16 13.32 20.79
C THR A 52 8.38 13.68 19.93
N GLU A 53 9.48 12.94 20.04
CA GLU A 53 10.68 13.20 19.21
C GLU A 53 10.45 12.77 17.75
N VAL A 54 9.64 11.76 17.53
CA VAL A 54 9.23 11.35 16.17
C VAL A 54 8.40 12.47 15.53
N ASP A 55 7.39 12.98 16.23
CA ASP A 55 6.58 14.12 15.77
C ASP A 55 7.45 15.34 15.43
N ALA A 56 8.41 15.67 16.33
CA ALA A 56 9.32 16.77 16.10
C ALA A 56 10.20 16.59 14.85
N SER A 57 10.58 15.35 14.52
CA SER A 57 11.34 15.04 13.30
C SER A 57 10.51 15.25 12.03
N PHE A 58 9.24 14.84 12.04
CA PHE A 58 8.30 15.07 10.93
C PHE A 58 8.02 16.57 10.74
N GLN A 59 7.77 17.30 11.82
CA GLN A 59 7.60 18.75 11.77
C GLN A 59 8.83 19.43 11.17
N SER A 60 10.04 19.05 11.64
CA SER A 60 11.29 19.60 11.12
C SER A 60 11.51 19.28 9.64
N PHE A 61 11.14 18.07 9.20
CA PHE A 61 11.24 17.69 7.78
C PHE A 61 10.37 18.61 6.92
N ILE A 62 9.11 18.82 7.29
CA ILE A 62 8.19 19.70 6.55
C ILE A 62 8.62 21.17 6.61
N ASP A 63 9.02 21.68 7.79
CA ASP A 63 9.45 23.07 7.96
C ASP A 63 10.71 23.41 7.16
N SER A 64 11.55 22.40 6.89
CA SER A 64 12.77 22.58 6.09
C SER A 64 12.56 22.38 4.58
N SER A 65 11.40 21.91 4.18
CA SER A 65 11.08 21.64 2.77
C SER A 65 10.60 22.89 2.06
N GLU A 66 11.12 23.13 0.85
CA GLU A 66 10.55 24.13 -0.08
C GLU A 66 9.61 23.47 -1.12
N VAL A 67 9.39 22.16 -1.01
CA VAL A 67 8.73 21.33 -2.04
C VAL A 67 7.46 20.66 -1.55
N PHE A 68 7.44 20.23 -0.28
CA PHE A 68 6.31 19.48 0.30
C PHE A 68 5.50 20.40 1.20
N ASP A 69 4.18 20.41 1.03
CA ASP A 69 3.26 21.25 1.77
C ASP A 69 2.66 20.53 2.98
N GLY A 70 2.72 19.20 3.01
CA GLY A 70 2.20 18.39 4.11
C GLY A 70 2.76 16.98 4.13
N ILE A 71 2.74 16.37 5.31
CA ILE A 71 3.12 14.98 5.58
C ILE A 71 2.28 14.44 6.72
N SER A 72 1.98 13.17 6.68
CA SER A 72 1.30 12.51 7.79
C SER A 72 1.79 11.07 7.94
N TYR A 73 1.66 10.52 9.15
CA TYR A 73 2.02 9.13 9.39
C TYR A 73 1.13 8.47 10.43
N VAL A 74 1.10 7.14 10.41
CA VAL A 74 0.42 6.31 11.40
C VAL A 74 1.34 5.16 11.82
N LEU A 75 1.33 4.85 13.12
CA LEU A 75 2.01 3.69 13.72
C LEU A 75 0.97 2.73 14.29
N VAL A 76 1.19 1.46 14.07
CA VAL A 76 0.26 0.40 14.50
C VAL A 76 0.99 -0.76 15.16
N ASP A 77 0.29 -1.45 16.05
CA ASP A 77 0.57 -2.84 16.40
C ASP A 77 -0.48 -3.77 15.75
N ALA A 78 -0.49 -5.03 16.15
CA ALA A 78 -1.40 -6.03 15.59
C ALA A 78 -2.89 -5.66 15.71
N THR A 79 -3.29 -4.82 16.65
CA THR A 79 -4.70 -4.60 17.00
C THR A 79 -5.11 -3.14 17.17
N SER A 80 -4.15 -2.23 17.26
CA SER A 80 -4.42 -0.83 17.58
C SER A 80 -3.56 0.14 16.77
N ILE A 81 -4.04 1.38 16.66
CA ILE A 81 -3.22 2.52 16.29
C ILE A 81 -2.45 2.97 17.54
N LEU A 82 -1.13 2.94 17.47
CA LEU A 82 -0.24 3.37 18.55
C LEU A 82 -0.07 4.88 18.57
N HIS A 83 0.03 5.47 17.38
CA HIS A 83 0.22 6.91 17.22
C HIS A 83 -0.14 7.36 15.80
N GLN A 84 -0.47 8.65 15.67
CA GLN A 84 -0.71 9.30 14.38
C GLN A 84 -0.25 10.76 14.46
N GLY A 85 0.52 11.19 13.47
CA GLY A 85 0.95 12.60 13.31
C GLY A 85 0.50 13.16 11.96
N VAL A 86 0.12 14.44 11.95
CA VAL A 86 -0.26 15.20 10.75
C VAL A 86 0.42 16.57 10.80
N PHE A 87 1.08 16.99 9.71
CA PHE A 87 1.92 18.19 9.67
C PHE A 87 1.71 18.92 8.35
N GLY A 88 1.88 20.25 8.37
CA GLY A 88 1.61 21.10 7.22
C GLY A 88 0.14 21.06 6.80
N ASP A 89 -0.12 20.94 5.50
CA ASP A 89 -1.48 20.98 4.93
C ASP A 89 -2.19 19.61 4.95
N HIS A 90 -1.55 18.54 5.46
CA HIS A 90 -2.19 17.24 5.60
C HIS A 90 -3.25 17.22 6.72
N THR A 91 -4.19 16.32 6.58
CA THR A 91 -5.15 15.89 7.61
C THR A 91 -5.10 14.37 7.76
N ALA A 92 -5.80 13.82 8.74
CA ALA A 92 -5.91 12.36 8.91
C ALA A 92 -6.61 11.68 7.72
N GLU A 93 -7.46 12.42 7.01
CA GLU A 93 -8.24 11.96 5.87
C GLU A 93 -7.55 12.21 4.53
N THR A 94 -6.35 12.83 4.52
CA THR A 94 -5.62 13.10 3.28
C THR A 94 -5.36 11.79 2.51
N VAL A 95 -5.82 11.76 1.27
CA VAL A 95 -5.64 10.63 0.35
C VAL A 95 -4.47 10.93 -0.58
N VAL A 96 -3.51 10.02 -0.64
CA VAL A 96 -2.33 10.15 -1.49
C VAL A 96 -2.19 9.01 -2.48
N MET A 97 -1.47 9.24 -3.57
CA MET A 97 -1.05 8.22 -4.52
C MET A 97 0.15 7.45 -3.97
N LEU A 98 0.11 6.14 -4.05
CA LEU A 98 1.11 5.26 -3.43
C LEU A 98 2.35 5.01 -4.29
N ALA A 99 2.25 5.09 -5.60
CA ALA A 99 3.27 4.52 -6.47
C ALA A 99 3.63 3.10 -6.00
N SER A 100 4.92 2.77 -5.87
CA SER A 100 5.37 1.42 -5.52
C SER A 100 4.87 0.89 -4.18
N THR A 101 4.48 1.74 -3.23
CA THR A 101 3.82 1.30 -1.98
C THR A 101 2.47 0.59 -2.22
N SER A 102 2.00 0.54 -3.48
CA SER A 102 0.91 -0.33 -3.95
C SER A 102 1.27 -1.82 -4.01
N LYS A 103 2.56 -2.17 -4.04
CA LYS A 103 3.03 -3.55 -4.31
C LYS A 103 2.68 -4.52 -3.20
N VAL A 104 2.77 -4.09 -1.96
CA VAL A 104 2.38 -4.93 -0.81
C VAL A 104 0.89 -5.27 -0.84
N PRO A 105 -0.05 -4.33 -0.92
CA PRO A 105 -1.47 -4.64 -1.06
C PRO A 105 -1.80 -5.46 -2.33
N THR A 106 -1.06 -5.24 -3.41
CA THR A 106 -1.18 -6.07 -4.63
C THR A 106 -0.91 -7.54 -4.34
N VAL A 107 0.20 -7.83 -3.66
CA VAL A 107 0.54 -9.21 -3.31
C VAL A 107 -0.44 -9.78 -2.27
N MET A 108 -0.86 -8.98 -1.29
CA MET A 108 -1.91 -9.39 -0.34
C MET A 108 -3.18 -9.86 -1.06
N THR A 109 -3.62 -9.11 -2.08
CA THR A 109 -4.79 -9.49 -2.90
C THR A 109 -4.59 -10.82 -3.61
N MET A 110 -3.40 -11.05 -4.20
CA MET A 110 -3.09 -12.31 -4.90
C MET A 110 -2.95 -13.49 -3.95
N MET A 111 -2.37 -13.28 -2.77
CA MET A 111 -2.25 -14.32 -1.75
C MET A 111 -3.62 -14.68 -1.15
N ALA A 112 -4.49 -13.71 -0.90
CA ALA A 112 -5.86 -13.97 -0.47
C ALA A 112 -6.68 -14.71 -1.55
N LEU A 113 -6.45 -14.40 -2.83
CA LEU A 113 -7.03 -15.15 -3.94
C LEU A 113 -6.54 -16.61 -3.96
N GLN A 114 -5.26 -16.85 -3.68
CA GLN A 114 -4.70 -18.20 -3.57
C GLN A 114 -5.30 -18.98 -2.38
N ASP A 115 -5.56 -18.30 -1.27
CA ASP A 115 -6.16 -18.91 -0.08
C ASP A 115 -7.66 -19.22 -0.26
N ASP A 116 -8.34 -18.66 -1.29
CA ASP A 116 -9.76 -18.91 -1.55
C ASP A 116 -9.97 -20.29 -2.20
N PRO A 117 -10.54 -21.27 -1.49
CA PRO A 117 -10.71 -22.63 -2.01
C PRO A 117 -11.70 -22.73 -3.19
N ASN A 118 -12.44 -21.66 -3.48
CA ASN A 118 -13.38 -21.60 -4.59
C ASN A 118 -12.74 -21.12 -5.90
N VAL A 119 -11.49 -20.67 -5.85
CA VAL A 119 -10.76 -20.18 -7.02
C VAL A 119 -9.54 -21.07 -7.25
N ASN A 120 -9.40 -21.58 -8.46
CA ASN A 120 -8.20 -22.34 -8.83
C ASN A 120 -7.09 -21.35 -9.23
N PHE A 121 -6.35 -20.87 -8.24
CA PHE A 121 -5.23 -19.95 -8.45
C PHE A 121 -4.07 -20.31 -7.52
N SER A 122 -2.85 -20.32 -8.05
CA SER A 122 -1.61 -20.47 -7.29
C SER A 122 -0.52 -19.57 -7.89
N ILE A 123 0.20 -18.86 -7.04
CA ILE A 123 1.31 -17.98 -7.48
C ILE A 123 2.48 -18.78 -8.05
N SER A 124 2.61 -20.07 -7.72
CA SER A 124 3.69 -20.95 -8.21
C SER A 124 3.42 -21.57 -9.58
N GLU A 125 2.19 -21.48 -10.09
CA GLU A 125 1.85 -21.95 -11.42
C GLU A 125 2.26 -20.95 -12.50
N PRO A 126 2.68 -21.42 -13.70
CA PRO A 126 2.92 -20.55 -14.84
C PRO A 126 1.67 -19.78 -15.26
N VAL A 127 1.82 -18.51 -15.67
CA VAL A 127 0.67 -17.69 -16.06
C VAL A 127 -0.14 -18.27 -17.20
N ARG A 128 0.47 -19.08 -18.11
CA ARG A 128 -0.25 -19.83 -19.15
C ARG A 128 -1.34 -20.76 -18.63
N THR A 129 -1.28 -21.16 -17.36
CA THR A 129 -2.31 -22.02 -16.73
C THR A 129 -3.65 -21.31 -16.69
N TYR A 130 -3.64 -19.96 -16.62
CA TYR A 130 -4.82 -19.11 -16.44
C TYR A 130 -5.15 -18.28 -17.67
N LEU A 131 -4.14 -17.87 -18.43
CA LEU A 131 -4.33 -16.96 -19.57
C LEU A 131 -4.87 -17.71 -20.79
N PRO A 132 -5.83 -17.13 -21.53
CA PRO A 132 -6.39 -17.74 -22.76
C PRO A 132 -5.47 -17.58 -23.97
N TYR A 133 -4.26 -17.02 -23.79
CA TYR A 133 -3.26 -16.77 -24.83
C TYR A 133 -1.88 -17.20 -24.38
N ASP A 134 -1.04 -17.55 -25.33
CA ASP A 134 0.38 -17.92 -25.12
C ASP A 134 1.30 -16.75 -25.51
N GLY A 135 2.57 -16.83 -25.15
CA GLY A 135 3.57 -15.80 -25.49
C GLY A 135 4.92 -16.06 -24.83
N ALA A 136 5.84 -15.12 -25.05
CA ALA A 136 7.23 -15.23 -24.59
C ALA A 136 7.36 -15.35 -23.06
N TYR A 137 6.43 -14.76 -22.33
CA TYR A 137 6.45 -14.76 -20.86
C TYR A 137 5.42 -15.71 -20.22
N ALA A 138 4.76 -16.52 -21.02
CA ALA A 138 3.69 -17.42 -20.55
C ALA A 138 4.16 -18.49 -19.55
N ASP A 139 5.46 -18.80 -19.54
CA ASP A 139 6.09 -19.76 -18.60
C ASP A 139 6.50 -19.11 -17.26
N ARG A 140 6.34 -17.80 -17.10
CA ARG A 140 6.65 -17.12 -15.84
C ARG A 140 5.58 -17.42 -14.79
N THR A 141 6.00 -17.66 -13.54
CA THR A 141 5.04 -17.79 -12.43
C THR A 141 4.68 -16.42 -11.85
N VAL A 142 3.49 -16.30 -11.26
CA VAL A 142 3.10 -15.05 -10.57
C VAL A 142 4.10 -14.71 -9.46
N GLU A 143 4.62 -15.71 -8.75
CA GLU A 143 5.67 -15.53 -7.74
C GLU A 143 6.92 -14.86 -8.30
N GLN A 144 7.41 -15.30 -9.48
CA GLN A 144 8.57 -14.70 -10.14
C GLN A 144 8.29 -13.26 -10.59
N LEU A 145 7.07 -12.98 -11.04
CA LEU A 145 6.65 -11.65 -11.47
C LEU A 145 6.64 -10.65 -10.29
N VAL A 146 6.00 -11.00 -9.17
CA VAL A 146 5.85 -10.08 -8.02
C VAL A 146 7.06 -10.08 -7.08
N SER A 147 8.02 -10.98 -7.25
CA SER A 147 9.34 -10.92 -6.60
C SER A 147 10.42 -10.25 -7.46
N ASN A 148 10.07 -9.74 -8.64
CA ASN A 148 10.98 -9.10 -9.58
C ASN A 148 12.12 -10.02 -10.06
N THR A 149 11.86 -11.34 -10.12
CA THR A 149 12.82 -12.37 -10.54
C THR A 149 12.41 -13.08 -11.84
N SER A 150 11.39 -12.56 -12.53
CA SER A 150 10.86 -13.16 -13.75
C SER A 150 11.81 -13.11 -14.96
N GLY A 151 12.86 -12.28 -14.88
CA GLY A 151 13.75 -11.99 -15.99
C GLY A 151 13.19 -10.99 -17.01
N ILE A 152 11.99 -10.48 -16.80
CA ILE A 152 11.44 -9.36 -17.56
C ILE A 152 12.12 -8.07 -17.08
N PRO A 153 12.64 -7.23 -17.99
CA PRO A 153 13.23 -5.94 -17.61
C PRO A 153 12.27 -5.08 -16.80
N GLY A 154 12.77 -4.54 -15.69
CA GLY A 154 12.00 -3.70 -14.78
C GLY A 154 11.88 -2.24 -15.22
N LEU A 155 11.83 -1.32 -14.26
CA LEU A 155 11.68 0.13 -14.49
C LEU A 155 12.82 0.78 -15.30
N ARG A 156 13.90 0.06 -15.58
CA ARG A 156 14.96 0.53 -16.49
C ARG A 156 14.46 0.92 -17.88
N LEU A 157 13.31 0.36 -18.31
CA LEU A 157 12.64 0.79 -19.53
C LEU A 157 12.34 2.28 -19.55
N LEU A 158 11.88 2.84 -18.43
CA LEU A 158 11.60 4.28 -18.32
C LEU A 158 12.86 5.12 -18.47
N ALA A 159 14.01 4.65 -17.98
CA ALA A 159 15.30 5.34 -18.16
C ALA A 159 15.78 5.36 -19.62
N GLN A 160 15.34 4.41 -20.45
CA GLN A 160 15.71 4.36 -21.87
C GLN A 160 15.00 5.41 -22.72
N TYR A 161 13.88 6.01 -22.25
CA TYR A 161 13.22 7.13 -22.93
C TYR A 161 14.11 8.36 -23.08
N GLY A 162 15.07 8.57 -22.17
CA GLY A 162 16.12 9.59 -22.29
C GLY A 162 17.35 9.16 -23.06
N SER A 163 17.41 7.91 -23.56
CA SER A 163 18.56 7.39 -24.30
C SER A 163 18.63 7.97 -25.71
N PRO A 164 19.84 8.23 -26.25
CA PRO A 164 20.04 8.67 -27.64
C PRO A 164 19.49 7.68 -28.68
N THR A 165 19.37 6.40 -28.33
CA THR A 165 18.82 5.36 -29.22
C THR A 165 17.30 5.27 -29.19
N GLY A 166 16.65 5.93 -28.22
CA GLY A 166 15.20 5.86 -28.02
C GLY A 166 14.70 4.46 -27.63
N PRO A 167 13.41 4.35 -27.28
CA PRO A 167 12.76 3.06 -27.05
C PRO A 167 12.54 2.29 -28.36
N THR A 168 12.58 0.95 -28.27
CA THR A 168 12.19 0.07 -29.37
C THR A 168 10.66 -0.03 -29.48
N LEU A 169 10.16 -0.68 -30.54
CA LEU A 169 8.71 -0.95 -30.66
C LEU A 169 8.21 -1.84 -29.53
N GLU A 170 9.00 -2.81 -29.12
CA GLU A 170 8.73 -3.72 -28.00
C GLU A 170 8.63 -2.94 -26.69
N ASP A 171 9.53 -1.97 -26.46
CA ASP A 171 9.47 -1.09 -25.29
C ASP A 171 8.15 -0.31 -25.26
N PHE A 172 7.68 0.21 -26.40
CA PHE A 172 6.39 0.89 -26.48
C PHE A 172 5.21 -0.03 -26.11
N ASN A 173 5.22 -1.30 -26.52
CA ASN A 173 4.19 -2.25 -26.16
C ASN A 173 4.10 -2.43 -24.63
N HIS A 174 5.24 -2.40 -23.94
CA HIS A 174 5.30 -2.54 -22.49
C HIS A 174 4.87 -1.29 -21.71
N LEU A 175 4.66 -0.16 -22.37
CA LEU A 175 4.12 1.04 -21.74
C LEU A 175 2.62 1.03 -21.57
N CYS A 176 1.92 0.06 -22.15
CA CYS A 176 0.46 -0.02 -21.98
C CYS A 176 0.04 0.00 -20.51
N GLN A 177 0.87 -0.51 -19.59
CA GLN A 177 0.61 -0.49 -18.15
C GLN A 177 0.45 0.91 -17.55
N PHE A 178 1.02 1.94 -18.18
CA PHE A 178 0.93 3.32 -17.72
C PHE A 178 -0.16 4.13 -18.43
N SER A 179 -0.93 3.51 -19.32
CA SER A 179 -1.99 4.20 -20.06
C SER A 179 -3.33 4.06 -19.37
N SER A 180 -3.97 5.20 -19.11
CA SER A 180 -5.33 5.30 -18.57
C SER A 180 -6.39 5.47 -19.66
N GLN A 181 -5.99 5.46 -20.95
CA GLN A 181 -6.89 5.74 -22.06
C GLN A 181 -7.94 4.65 -22.27
N ALA A 182 -9.16 5.04 -22.59
CA ALA A 182 -10.32 4.16 -22.70
C ALA A 182 -10.20 3.03 -23.74
N PHE A 183 -9.26 3.10 -24.67
CA PHE A 183 -8.99 2.06 -25.66
C PHE A 183 -7.93 1.03 -25.23
N VAL A 184 -7.29 1.27 -24.08
CA VAL A 184 -6.35 0.33 -23.47
C VAL A 184 -7.04 -0.28 -22.26
N ASP A 185 -7.54 -1.50 -22.40
CA ASP A 185 -8.05 -2.22 -21.24
C ASP A 185 -6.99 -3.17 -20.65
N PHE A 186 -7.28 -3.65 -19.45
CA PHE A 186 -6.35 -4.43 -18.65
C PHE A 186 -5.94 -5.74 -19.31
N GLU A 187 -6.92 -6.46 -19.89
CA GLU A 187 -6.66 -7.76 -20.54
C GLU A 187 -5.87 -7.60 -21.85
N ILE A 188 -6.22 -6.58 -22.65
CA ILE A 188 -5.49 -6.25 -23.88
C ILE A 188 -4.03 -5.88 -23.56
N CYS A 189 -3.81 -5.07 -22.52
CA CYS A 189 -2.46 -4.76 -22.06
C CYS A 189 -1.72 -6.03 -21.62
N GLY A 190 -2.32 -6.87 -20.77
CA GLY A 190 -1.72 -8.12 -20.32
C GLY A 190 -1.36 -9.05 -21.47
N GLN A 191 -2.24 -9.22 -22.46
CA GLN A 191 -1.94 -10.00 -23.66
C GLN A 191 -0.76 -9.43 -24.44
N THR A 192 -0.74 -8.12 -24.64
CA THR A 192 0.35 -7.41 -25.32
C THR A 192 1.67 -7.67 -24.62
N LEU A 193 1.70 -7.55 -23.29
CA LEU A 193 2.89 -7.76 -22.48
C LEU A 193 3.42 -9.18 -22.55
N VAL A 194 2.54 -10.17 -22.43
CA VAL A 194 2.93 -11.60 -22.45
C VAL A 194 3.48 -12.01 -23.82
N GLN A 195 2.94 -11.46 -24.91
CA GLN A 195 3.30 -11.84 -26.28
C GLN A 195 4.52 -11.12 -26.85
N ASN A 196 4.90 -9.96 -26.28
CA ASN A 196 5.99 -9.14 -26.81
C ASN A 196 7.23 -9.22 -25.90
N GLU A 197 8.19 -10.06 -26.27
CA GLU A 197 9.44 -10.21 -25.54
C GLU A 197 10.33 -8.98 -25.69
N LEU A 198 10.82 -8.46 -24.55
CA LEU A 198 11.82 -7.40 -24.56
C LEU A 198 13.21 -7.96 -24.90
N PRO A 199 14.00 -7.29 -25.76
CA PRO A 199 15.32 -7.79 -26.19
C PRO A 199 16.30 -8.02 -25.04
N SER A 200 16.15 -7.32 -23.91
CA SER A 200 17.00 -7.47 -22.72
C SER A 200 16.49 -8.50 -21.71
N SER A 201 15.46 -9.27 -22.04
CA SER A 201 14.92 -10.31 -21.16
C SER A 201 15.94 -11.38 -20.82
N GLN A 202 15.83 -11.90 -19.61
CA GLN A 202 16.70 -12.92 -19.05
C GLN A 202 15.89 -14.17 -18.66
N PRO A 203 16.55 -15.32 -18.46
CA PRO A 203 15.85 -16.48 -17.89
C PRO A 203 15.22 -16.17 -16.53
N ALA A 204 14.02 -16.73 -16.28
CA ALA A 204 13.36 -16.62 -14.99
C ALA A 204 14.25 -17.14 -13.86
N GLY A 205 14.26 -16.46 -12.72
CA GLY A 205 15.05 -16.78 -11.54
C GLY A 205 16.55 -16.45 -11.66
N SER A 206 17.02 -15.86 -12.77
CA SER A 206 18.44 -15.57 -12.97
C SER A 206 18.86 -14.15 -12.56
N VAL A 207 17.95 -13.21 -12.50
CA VAL A 207 18.21 -11.78 -12.26
C VAL A 207 17.11 -11.17 -11.41
N PHE A 208 17.49 -10.21 -10.56
CA PHE A 208 16.55 -9.28 -9.94
C PHE A 208 16.45 -8.02 -10.79
N ASP A 209 15.25 -7.65 -11.22
CA ASP A 209 14.97 -6.44 -11.99
C ASP A 209 13.64 -5.83 -11.57
N TYR A 210 13.72 -4.73 -10.81
CA TYR A 210 12.61 -4.18 -10.03
C TYR A 210 11.54 -3.50 -10.89
N GLY A 211 10.26 -3.80 -10.59
CA GLY A 211 9.08 -3.14 -11.15
C GLY A 211 8.81 -3.48 -12.61
N GLY A 212 8.04 -2.65 -13.27
CA GLY A 212 7.72 -2.78 -14.68
C GLY A 212 6.55 -3.73 -14.98
N SER A 213 6.44 -4.09 -16.26
CA SER A 213 5.29 -4.81 -16.82
C SER A 213 5.04 -6.21 -16.23
N GLN A 214 6.02 -6.79 -15.55
CA GLN A 214 5.82 -8.05 -14.84
C GLN A 214 4.69 -7.98 -13.81
N TRP A 215 4.52 -6.84 -13.13
CA TRP A 215 3.43 -6.64 -12.18
C TRP A 215 2.06 -6.59 -12.87
N GLN A 216 1.99 -5.94 -14.03
CA GLN A 216 0.76 -5.88 -14.82
C GLN A 216 0.34 -7.28 -15.30
N ILE A 217 1.29 -8.10 -15.76
CA ILE A 217 1.05 -9.51 -16.15
C ILE A 217 0.49 -10.29 -14.95
N ALA A 218 1.07 -10.13 -13.77
CA ALA A 218 0.62 -10.81 -12.56
C ALA A 218 -0.84 -10.44 -12.20
N GLY A 219 -1.17 -9.14 -12.23
CA GLY A 219 -2.53 -8.66 -11.95
C GLY A 219 -3.56 -9.14 -12.95
N VAL A 220 -3.24 -9.10 -14.25
CA VAL A 220 -4.13 -9.64 -15.31
C VAL A 220 -4.35 -11.12 -15.13
N THR A 221 -3.29 -11.87 -14.79
CA THR A 221 -3.38 -13.31 -14.54
C THR A 221 -4.34 -13.62 -13.38
N ALA A 222 -4.22 -12.91 -12.27
CA ALA A 222 -5.11 -13.05 -11.13
C ALA A 222 -6.57 -12.72 -11.48
N SER A 223 -6.79 -11.64 -12.23
CA SER A 223 -8.12 -11.19 -12.66
C SER A 223 -8.80 -12.23 -13.58
N ILE A 224 -8.07 -12.76 -14.55
CA ILE A 224 -8.60 -13.80 -15.45
C ILE A 224 -8.88 -15.11 -14.69
N ALA A 225 -7.96 -15.55 -13.81
CA ALA A 225 -8.15 -16.76 -13.01
C ALA A 225 -9.41 -16.69 -12.13
N ALA A 226 -9.73 -15.51 -11.61
CA ALA A 226 -10.89 -15.27 -10.77
C ALA A 226 -12.15 -14.86 -11.54
N ASN A 227 -12.06 -14.59 -12.84
CA ASN A 227 -13.13 -14.01 -13.66
C ASN A 227 -13.72 -12.72 -13.01
N ALA A 228 -12.84 -11.83 -12.59
CA ALA A 228 -13.19 -10.59 -11.90
C ALA A 228 -12.24 -9.46 -12.29
N THR A 229 -12.69 -8.20 -12.24
CA THR A 229 -11.78 -7.06 -12.42
C THR A 229 -10.82 -6.94 -11.23
N TRP A 230 -9.67 -6.29 -11.46
CA TRP A 230 -8.68 -6.10 -10.39
C TRP A 230 -9.29 -5.43 -9.14
N ASN A 231 -10.03 -4.34 -9.32
CA ASN A 231 -10.66 -3.64 -8.19
C ASN A 231 -11.75 -4.47 -7.50
N GLN A 232 -12.43 -5.38 -8.22
CA GLN A 232 -13.34 -6.34 -7.57
C GLN A 232 -12.59 -7.35 -6.71
N LEU A 233 -11.38 -7.77 -7.11
CA LEU A 233 -10.53 -8.63 -6.27
C LEU A 233 -10.06 -7.88 -5.03
N VAL A 234 -9.55 -6.66 -5.21
CA VAL A 234 -9.12 -5.80 -4.10
C VAL A 234 -10.26 -5.57 -3.10
N ASP A 235 -11.46 -5.22 -3.58
CA ASP A 235 -12.62 -5.02 -2.71
C ASP A 235 -13.04 -6.31 -2.00
N LYS A 236 -13.10 -7.44 -2.72
CA LYS A 236 -13.48 -8.74 -2.14
C LYS A 236 -12.54 -9.19 -1.05
N TYR A 237 -11.22 -9.06 -1.25
CA TYR A 237 -10.22 -9.68 -0.39
C TYR A 237 -9.62 -8.73 0.65
N LEU A 238 -9.64 -7.43 0.40
CA LEU A 238 -9.11 -6.41 1.32
C LEU A 238 -10.18 -5.39 1.70
N GLY A 239 -10.84 -4.76 0.72
CA GLY A 239 -11.77 -3.65 0.91
C GLY A 239 -12.89 -3.98 1.88
N THR A 240 -13.75 -4.91 1.51
CA THR A 240 -14.89 -5.33 2.33
C THR A 240 -14.47 -5.97 3.67
N PRO A 241 -13.51 -6.94 3.72
CA PRO A 241 -13.13 -7.57 4.99
C PRO A 241 -12.47 -6.63 5.99
N CYS A 242 -11.72 -5.64 5.51
CA CYS A 242 -11.04 -4.64 6.35
C CYS A 242 -11.84 -3.34 6.47
N GLU A 243 -13.02 -3.24 5.89
CA GLU A 243 -13.82 -2.00 5.90
C GLU A 243 -12.97 -0.80 5.43
N LEU A 244 -12.25 -0.96 4.29
CA LEU A 244 -11.47 0.11 3.70
C LEU A 244 -12.42 1.10 3.02
N GLU A 245 -12.17 2.41 3.21
CA GLU A 245 -13.10 3.44 2.75
C GLU A 245 -12.68 4.08 1.42
N VAL A 246 -11.37 4.22 1.21
CA VAL A 246 -10.84 4.97 0.05
C VAL A 246 -9.83 4.16 -0.78
N PHE A 247 -9.34 3.04 -0.26
CA PHE A 247 -8.32 2.24 -0.93
C PHE A 247 -8.84 1.66 -2.24
N THR A 248 -8.23 2.05 -3.35
CA THR A 248 -8.56 1.55 -4.69
C THR A 248 -7.38 1.69 -5.64
N PHE A 249 -7.46 1.02 -6.80
CA PHE A 249 -6.47 1.14 -7.86
C PHE A 249 -7.01 1.92 -9.03
N GLY A 250 -6.16 2.80 -9.56
CA GLY A 250 -6.34 3.49 -10.83
C GLY A 250 -5.07 3.43 -11.67
N ASN A 251 -4.89 4.42 -12.54
CA ASN A 251 -3.67 4.59 -13.33
C ASN A 251 -3.26 6.07 -13.37
N PRO A 252 -2.70 6.60 -12.29
CA PRO A 252 -2.36 8.02 -12.18
C PRO A 252 -1.08 8.40 -12.96
N TRP A 253 -0.33 7.43 -13.50
CA TRP A 253 0.98 7.67 -14.11
C TRP A 253 0.93 8.51 -15.38
N GLU A 254 -0.13 8.39 -16.19
CA GLU A 254 -0.27 9.16 -17.42
C GLU A 254 -0.48 10.66 -17.13
N ASN A 255 -1.23 10.98 -16.08
CA ASN A 255 -1.50 12.35 -15.66
C ASN A 255 -1.70 12.42 -14.14
N PRO A 256 -0.62 12.40 -13.35
CA PRO A 256 -0.71 12.47 -11.89
C PRO A 256 -1.46 13.70 -11.39
N GLN A 257 -1.36 14.84 -12.11
CA GLN A 257 -2.05 16.09 -11.77
C GLN A 257 -3.58 16.00 -11.92
N ALA A 258 -4.11 14.99 -12.59
CA ALA A 258 -5.56 14.75 -12.65
C ALA A 258 -6.11 14.14 -11.34
N PHE A 259 -5.27 13.60 -10.48
CA PHE A 259 -5.68 13.14 -9.16
C PHE A 259 -6.05 14.34 -8.28
N THR A 260 -7.22 14.27 -7.67
CA THR A 260 -7.81 15.40 -6.91
C THR A 260 -7.89 15.14 -5.41
N GLY A 261 -7.21 14.10 -4.89
CA GLY A 261 -7.37 13.65 -3.50
C GLY A 261 -8.65 12.86 -3.26
N SER A 262 -9.41 12.52 -4.33
CA SER A 262 -10.64 11.75 -4.23
C SER A 262 -10.56 10.44 -5.01
N PRO A 263 -11.03 9.30 -4.44
CA PRO A 263 -11.16 8.04 -5.18
C PRO A 263 -11.96 8.17 -6.47
N ASP A 264 -12.95 9.05 -6.51
CA ASP A 264 -13.79 9.30 -7.69
C ASP A 264 -13.00 9.79 -8.91
N SER A 265 -11.84 10.42 -8.69
CA SER A 265 -10.96 10.86 -9.80
C SER A 265 -10.33 9.70 -10.57
N LEU A 266 -10.36 8.49 -10.01
CA LEU A 266 -9.87 7.25 -10.62
C LEU A 266 -11.00 6.31 -11.07
N ALA A 267 -12.26 6.71 -10.89
CA ALA A 267 -13.42 5.90 -11.25
C ALA A 267 -13.46 5.63 -12.77
N GLY A 268 -13.80 4.40 -13.13
CA GLY A 268 -13.99 3.99 -14.53
C GLY A 268 -12.69 3.75 -15.32
N ILE A 269 -11.54 3.76 -14.68
CA ILE A 269 -10.28 3.39 -15.33
C ILE A 269 -10.29 1.89 -15.64
N SER A 270 -10.21 1.55 -16.94
CA SER A 270 -10.27 0.17 -17.43
C SER A 270 -8.94 -0.59 -17.34
N ASN A 271 -7.83 0.14 -17.14
CA ASN A 271 -6.47 -0.42 -17.05
C ASN A 271 -5.76 0.08 -15.78
N PRO A 272 -6.08 -0.47 -14.60
CA PRO A 272 -5.39 -0.09 -13.37
C PRO A 272 -3.91 -0.49 -13.43
N ASN A 273 -3.02 0.37 -12.93
CA ASN A 273 -1.61 0.05 -12.82
C ASN A 273 -1.36 -0.76 -11.54
N ILE A 274 -0.89 -1.99 -11.70
CA ILE A 274 -0.81 -2.96 -10.59
C ILE A 274 0.40 -2.69 -9.68
N GLU A 275 1.49 -2.18 -10.22
CA GLU A 275 2.70 -1.92 -9.44
C GLU A 275 2.68 -0.60 -8.66
N GLY A 276 1.77 0.32 -9.04
CA GLY A 276 1.89 1.67 -8.51
C GLY A 276 0.64 2.55 -8.66
N GLY A 277 -0.52 1.96 -8.92
CA GLY A 277 -1.75 2.72 -9.19
C GLY A 277 -2.69 2.88 -8.00
N ALA A 278 -2.34 2.40 -6.82
CA ALA A 278 -3.22 2.52 -5.66
C ALA A 278 -3.18 3.91 -5.02
N ILE A 279 -4.29 4.26 -4.38
CA ILE A 279 -4.44 5.41 -3.49
C ILE A 279 -4.93 4.94 -2.13
N THR A 280 -4.63 5.72 -1.08
CA THR A 280 -5.07 5.42 0.29
C THR A 280 -5.01 6.66 1.19
N ASN A 281 -5.58 6.53 2.38
CA ASN A 281 -5.34 7.40 3.53
C ASN A 281 -4.64 6.64 4.67
N LEU A 282 -4.37 7.31 5.79
CA LEU A 282 -3.71 6.69 6.95
C LEU A 282 -4.51 5.53 7.53
N ALA A 283 -5.82 5.71 7.68
CA ALA A 283 -6.69 4.73 8.33
C ALA A 283 -6.75 3.39 7.56
N ASP A 284 -6.90 3.47 6.24
CA ASP A 284 -6.97 2.27 5.40
C ASP A 284 -5.62 1.52 5.36
N TYR A 285 -4.50 2.26 5.21
CA TYR A 285 -3.19 1.60 5.16
C TYR A 285 -2.79 1.01 6.52
N ALA A 286 -3.18 1.65 7.62
CA ALA A 286 -3.01 1.10 8.97
C ALA A 286 -3.64 -0.29 9.11
N LYS A 287 -4.87 -0.48 8.63
CA LYS A 287 -5.56 -1.79 8.63
C LYS A 287 -4.81 -2.84 7.79
N LEU A 288 -4.26 -2.45 6.63
CA LEU A 288 -3.45 -3.35 5.80
C LEU A 288 -2.17 -3.80 6.51
N LEU A 289 -1.49 -2.90 7.24
CA LEU A 289 -0.33 -3.26 8.06
C LEU A 289 -0.71 -4.19 9.22
N GLN A 290 -1.86 -3.94 9.85
CA GLN A 290 -2.36 -4.79 10.92
C GLN A 290 -2.63 -6.23 10.46
N VAL A 291 -3.07 -6.45 9.22
CA VAL A 291 -3.20 -7.81 8.65
C VAL A 291 -1.88 -8.57 8.73
N HIS A 292 -0.74 -7.93 8.41
CA HIS A 292 0.58 -8.54 8.51
C HIS A 292 0.99 -8.83 9.95
N LEU A 293 0.67 -7.94 10.88
CA LEU A 293 1.07 -8.03 12.29
C LEU A 293 0.14 -8.93 13.12
N ASN A 294 -1.10 -9.12 12.68
CA ASN A 294 -2.14 -9.90 13.36
C ASN A 294 -2.36 -11.30 12.72
N GLY A 295 -1.30 -11.91 12.20
CA GLY A 295 -1.36 -13.28 11.65
C GLY A 295 -2.39 -13.46 10.54
N GLY A 296 -2.68 -12.40 9.75
CA GLY A 296 -3.58 -12.43 8.60
C GLY A 296 -5.02 -12.02 8.90
N PHE A 297 -5.29 -11.46 10.08
CA PHE A 297 -6.62 -10.98 10.43
C PHE A 297 -6.74 -9.47 10.27
N CYS A 298 -7.89 -9.05 9.73
CA CYS A 298 -8.38 -7.70 9.75
C CYS A 298 -9.57 -7.66 10.73
N GLY A 299 -9.37 -7.09 11.92
CA GLY A 299 -10.31 -7.31 13.02
C GLY A 299 -10.49 -8.81 13.32
N ASP A 300 -11.73 -9.29 13.26
CA ASP A 300 -12.07 -10.69 13.48
C ASP A 300 -12.11 -11.52 12.17
N THR A 301 -11.88 -10.89 11.01
CA THR A 301 -11.97 -11.55 9.70
C THR A 301 -10.58 -11.96 9.21
N ARG A 302 -10.40 -13.26 8.92
CA ARG A 302 -9.16 -13.75 8.30
C ARG A 302 -9.13 -13.34 6.83
N VAL A 303 -8.10 -12.59 6.46
CA VAL A 303 -7.84 -12.10 5.09
C VAL A 303 -6.75 -12.94 4.41
N LEU A 304 -5.70 -13.28 5.15
CA LEU A 304 -4.57 -14.08 4.68
C LEU A 304 -4.30 -15.25 5.62
N SER A 305 -3.77 -16.35 5.11
CA SER A 305 -3.16 -17.38 5.94
C SER A 305 -1.82 -16.89 6.52
N GLU A 306 -1.37 -17.50 7.60
CA GLU A 306 -0.02 -17.25 8.15
C GLU A 306 1.06 -17.65 7.15
N GLU A 307 0.83 -18.70 6.39
CA GLU A 307 1.70 -19.16 5.31
C GLU A 307 1.80 -18.14 4.19
N ALA A 308 0.70 -17.47 3.84
CA ALA A 308 0.69 -16.40 2.85
C ALA A 308 1.57 -15.22 3.32
N ILE A 309 1.41 -14.76 4.56
CA ILE A 309 2.23 -13.69 5.15
C ILE A 309 3.70 -14.09 5.16
N ALA A 310 4.02 -15.26 5.69
CA ALA A 310 5.39 -15.75 5.74
C ALA A 310 6.02 -15.85 4.34
N SER A 311 5.24 -16.30 3.34
CA SER A 311 5.69 -16.38 1.96
C SER A 311 6.03 -15.01 1.37
N MET A 312 5.27 -13.95 1.69
CA MET A 312 5.57 -12.59 1.23
C MET A 312 6.92 -12.07 1.72
N GLN A 313 7.39 -12.54 2.88
CA GLN A 313 8.61 -12.08 3.57
C GLN A 313 9.87 -12.90 3.22
N VAL A 314 9.74 -14.02 2.49
CA VAL A 314 10.90 -14.83 2.06
C VAL A 314 11.73 -14.07 1.03
N ASP A 315 13.04 -13.98 1.24
CA ASP A 315 13.96 -13.37 0.29
C ASP A 315 14.08 -14.21 -0.99
N ARG A 316 13.56 -13.68 -2.08
CA ARG A 316 13.63 -14.25 -3.43
C ARG A 316 14.59 -13.49 -4.33
N GLY A 317 14.69 -12.20 -4.12
CA GLY A 317 15.56 -11.32 -4.91
C GLY A 317 17.04 -11.45 -4.53
N GLY A 318 17.36 -11.79 -3.28
CA GLY A 318 18.71 -11.93 -2.78
C GLY A 318 19.42 -13.21 -3.22
N VAL A 319 18.66 -14.22 -3.68
CA VAL A 319 19.22 -15.53 -4.07
C VAL A 319 19.49 -15.69 -5.57
N VAL A 320 19.16 -14.68 -6.39
CA VAL A 320 19.42 -14.73 -7.84
C VAL A 320 20.89 -14.49 -8.14
N ALA A 321 21.35 -14.99 -9.29
CA ALA A 321 22.77 -14.90 -9.68
C ALA A 321 23.20 -13.49 -10.11
N THR A 322 22.28 -12.69 -10.68
CA THR A 322 22.59 -11.38 -11.24
C THR A 322 21.79 -10.29 -10.55
N ASN A 323 22.50 -9.23 -10.12
CA ASN A 323 21.91 -8.08 -9.42
C ASN A 323 21.05 -8.46 -8.20
N PRO A 324 21.53 -9.31 -7.26
CA PRO A 324 20.74 -9.74 -6.13
C PRO A 324 20.34 -8.55 -5.24
N LYS A 325 19.09 -8.56 -4.76
CA LYS A 325 18.55 -7.59 -3.80
C LYS A 325 17.71 -8.32 -2.79
N ALA A 326 17.86 -8.01 -1.52
CA ALA A 326 17.03 -8.60 -0.47
C ALA A 326 15.58 -8.12 -0.63
N TYR A 327 14.76 -8.96 -1.27
CA TYR A 327 13.40 -8.65 -1.67
C TYR A 327 12.51 -9.90 -1.63
N GLY A 328 11.37 -9.76 -0.97
CA GLY A 328 10.34 -10.79 -0.94
C GLY A 328 9.34 -10.64 -2.08
N MET A 329 8.04 -10.63 -1.74
CA MET A 329 6.97 -10.27 -2.65
C MET A 329 6.30 -8.97 -2.14
N GLY A 330 6.59 -7.85 -2.80
CA GLY A 330 6.17 -6.50 -2.39
C GLY A 330 7.14 -5.83 -1.41
N TRP A 331 7.83 -6.58 -0.58
CA TRP A 331 8.68 -6.07 0.50
C TRP A 331 10.17 -6.03 0.16
N TRP A 332 10.80 -4.87 0.34
CA TRP A 332 12.24 -4.78 0.54
C TRP A 332 12.61 -5.29 1.93
N ILE A 333 13.63 -6.15 2.00
CA ILE A 333 14.09 -6.73 3.27
C ILE A 333 15.34 -5.98 3.70
N SER A 334 15.32 -5.38 4.90
CA SER A 334 16.49 -4.70 5.43
C SER A 334 17.58 -5.70 5.81
N THR A 335 18.79 -5.49 5.25
CA THR A 335 19.99 -6.26 5.62
C THR A 335 20.68 -5.71 6.86
N ASP A 336 20.54 -4.41 7.11
CA ASP A 336 21.20 -3.68 8.19
C ASP A 336 20.36 -3.67 9.48
N ASN A 337 19.04 -3.87 9.34
CA ASN A 337 18.09 -3.94 10.45
C ASN A 337 17.18 -5.18 10.29
N PRO A 338 17.68 -6.36 10.68
CA PRO A 338 16.96 -7.62 10.46
C PRO A 338 15.57 -7.63 11.10
N GLY A 339 14.56 -8.04 10.33
CA GLY A 339 13.16 -8.05 10.74
C GLY A 339 12.39 -6.80 10.31
N VAL A 340 13.07 -5.78 9.78
CA VAL A 340 12.42 -4.63 9.15
C VAL A 340 12.23 -4.88 7.66
N LEU A 341 10.98 -4.72 7.22
CA LEU A 341 10.61 -4.75 5.82
C LEU A 341 10.00 -3.40 5.44
N THR A 342 10.28 -2.91 4.22
CA THR A 342 9.82 -1.60 3.75
C THR A 342 9.25 -1.69 2.34
N ASP A 343 8.35 -0.76 2.00
CA ASP A 343 7.85 -0.61 0.62
C ASP A 343 7.76 0.89 0.28
N PRO A 344 8.87 1.50 -0.21
CA PRO A 344 8.90 2.90 -0.60
C PRO A 344 8.30 3.12 -1.99
N GLY A 345 7.50 4.18 -2.13
CA GLY A 345 6.88 4.63 -3.37
C GLY A 345 7.56 5.85 -3.99
N ALA A 346 7.55 5.94 -5.32
CA ALA A 346 8.15 7.05 -6.06
C ALA A 346 7.46 8.40 -5.81
N PHE A 347 6.24 8.40 -5.29
CA PHE A 347 5.52 9.62 -4.89
C PHE A 347 5.73 9.96 -3.40
N GLY A 348 6.73 9.35 -2.77
CA GLY A 348 7.16 9.66 -1.42
C GLY A 348 6.53 8.83 -0.31
N ALA A 349 5.37 8.20 -0.54
CA ALA A 349 4.74 7.31 0.43
C ALA A 349 5.66 6.12 0.77
N VAL A 350 5.71 5.74 2.05
CA VAL A 350 6.51 4.59 2.52
C VAL A 350 5.74 3.83 3.58
N SER A 351 5.75 2.51 3.48
CA SER A 351 5.31 1.64 4.57
C SER A 351 6.44 0.78 5.12
N PHE A 352 6.32 0.36 6.38
CA PHE A 352 7.20 -0.63 6.98
C PHE A 352 6.46 -1.53 7.95
N ILE A 353 7.04 -2.70 8.20
CA ILE A 353 6.78 -3.54 9.37
C ILE A 353 8.11 -3.92 10.04
N ASP A 354 8.10 -3.99 11.37
CA ASP A 354 9.16 -4.56 12.18
C ASP A 354 8.58 -5.80 12.87
N VAL A 355 8.87 -6.96 12.31
CA VAL A 355 8.32 -8.23 12.79
C VAL A 355 8.86 -8.61 14.18
N ASN A 356 10.04 -8.11 14.55
CA ASN A 356 10.66 -8.40 15.84
C ASN A 356 9.98 -7.62 16.98
N ARG A 357 9.53 -6.38 16.69
CA ARG A 357 8.82 -5.53 17.64
C ARG A 357 7.31 -5.66 17.56
N GLY A 358 6.79 -6.28 16.49
CA GLY A 358 5.35 -6.38 16.25
C GLY A 358 4.70 -5.04 15.95
N ILE A 359 5.42 -4.13 15.31
CA ILE A 359 4.92 -2.80 14.93
C ILE A 359 5.02 -2.57 13.42
N GLY A 360 4.22 -1.65 12.94
CA GLY A 360 4.29 -1.16 11.57
C GLY A 360 3.98 0.32 11.49
N GLY A 361 4.26 0.91 10.35
CA GLY A 361 3.94 2.30 10.10
C GLY A 361 3.81 2.60 8.62
N TYR A 362 3.07 3.66 8.36
CA TYR A 362 2.87 4.20 7.03
C TYR A 362 3.01 5.72 7.07
N MET A 363 3.77 6.25 6.12
CA MET A 363 3.94 7.68 5.90
C MET A 363 3.28 8.06 4.58
N ALA A 364 2.40 9.05 4.62
CA ALA A 364 1.74 9.65 3.48
C ALA A 364 2.36 11.00 3.15
N ILE A 365 2.74 11.18 1.90
CA ILE A 365 3.22 12.44 1.35
C ILE A 365 2.96 12.47 -0.16
N ASP A 366 2.77 13.64 -0.75
CA ASP A 366 2.51 13.84 -2.17
C ASP A 366 3.71 14.44 -2.89
N ASP A 367 4.55 13.60 -3.50
CA ASP A 367 5.63 14.03 -4.42
C ASP A 367 5.45 13.54 -5.84
N TYR A 368 4.22 13.54 -6.34
CA TYR A 368 3.92 13.14 -7.73
C TYR A 368 4.47 14.10 -8.79
N SER A 369 5.03 15.21 -8.39
CA SER A 369 5.76 16.12 -9.30
C SER A 369 7.23 15.75 -9.47
N ASP A 370 7.71 14.70 -8.79
CA ASP A 370 9.09 14.21 -8.84
C ASP A 370 10.11 15.33 -8.55
N ARG A 371 9.77 16.20 -7.58
CA ARG A 371 10.59 17.36 -7.21
C ARG A 371 11.79 16.99 -6.36
N ASP A 372 11.61 16.00 -5.46
CA ASP A 372 12.69 15.43 -4.63
C ASP A 372 12.37 13.98 -4.22
N PRO A 373 12.34 13.04 -5.17
CA PRO A 373 11.79 11.69 -4.95
C PRO A 373 12.60 10.84 -3.97
N GLY A 374 13.83 11.23 -3.67
CA GLY A 374 14.68 10.53 -2.70
C GLY A 374 14.49 10.98 -1.27
N ALA A 375 14.10 12.24 -1.03
CA ALA A 375 14.08 12.84 0.30
C ALA A 375 13.07 12.18 1.26
N PRO A 376 11.78 11.93 0.89
CA PRO A 376 10.85 11.31 1.81
C PRO A 376 11.22 9.87 2.21
N PRO A 377 11.59 8.96 1.29
CA PRO A 377 12.04 7.63 1.66
C PRO A 377 13.33 7.63 2.49
N GLU A 378 14.30 8.50 2.18
CA GLU A 378 15.53 8.66 2.97
C GLU A 378 15.25 9.11 4.40
N PHE A 379 14.37 10.11 4.56
CA PHE A 379 13.92 10.58 5.87
C PHE A 379 13.23 9.45 6.65
N PHE A 380 12.21 8.82 6.07
CA PHE A 380 11.42 7.84 6.79
C PHE A 380 12.23 6.60 7.17
N ILE A 381 12.94 6.00 6.20
CA ILE A 381 13.72 4.78 6.43
C ILE A 381 14.97 5.05 7.27
N GLY A 382 15.67 6.16 6.99
CA GLY A 382 16.96 6.47 7.61
C GLY A 382 16.88 7.18 8.96
N GLN A 383 15.77 7.87 9.26
CA GLN A 383 15.64 8.68 10.48
C GLN A 383 14.40 8.32 11.28
N ALA A 384 13.20 8.31 10.68
CA ALA A 384 11.95 8.11 11.41
C ALA A 384 11.82 6.68 11.96
N ILE A 385 12.07 5.64 11.17
CA ILE A 385 11.99 4.24 11.63
C ILE A 385 12.93 3.99 12.81
N PRO A 386 14.23 4.37 12.80
CA PRO A 386 15.11 4.25 13.98
C PRO A 386 14.59 4.99 15.21
N ALA A 387 14.04 6.19 15.06
CA ALA A 387 13.46 6.95 16.18
C ALA A 387 12.19 6.26 16.75
N ILE A 388 11.33 5.74 15.88
CA ILE A 388 10.14 4.94 16.27
C ILE A 388 10.56 3.72 17.06
N GLN A 389 11.56 2.97 16.58
CA GLN A 389 12.09 1.79 17.28
C GLN A 389 12.66 2.15 18.66
N ALA A 390 13.41 3.24 18.74
CA ALA A 390 13.96 3.72 20.00
C ALA A 390 12.87 4.12 21.02
N ALA A 391 11.83 4.82 20.58
CA ALA A 391 10.69 5.18 21.42
C ALA A 391 9.94 3.94 21.93
N PHE A 392 9.78 2.94 21.08
CA PHE A 392 9.11 1.69 21.43
C PHE A 392 9.94 0.87 22.41
N ASP A 393 11.26 0.72 22.19
CA ASP A 393 12.18 -0.01 23.07
C ASP A 393 12.29 0.66 24.46
N ALA A 394 12.18 1.98 24.54
CA ALA A 394 12.24 2.72 25.80
C ALA A 394 11.00 2.52 26.71
N ALA A 395 9.89 2.05 26.15
CA ALA A 395 8.63 1.80 26.86
C ALA A 395 8.49 0.36 27.38
N GLN A 396 9.39 -0.55 26.99
CA GLN A 396 9.42 -1.95 27.43
C GLN A 396 10.31 -2.14 28.67
#